data_07ae64dc6e2a4c17897546e44a0ff6ba
#
_entry.id   07ae64dc6e2a4c17897546e44a0ff6ba
#
_cell.length_a   1.000
_cell.length_b   1.000
_cell.length_c   1.000
_cell.angle_alpha   90.00
_cell.angle_beta   90.00
_cell.angle_gamma   90.00
#
_symmetry.space_group_name_H-M   'P 1'
#
loop_
_entity.id
_entity.type
_entity.pdbx_description
1 polymer ?
#
loop_
_entity_poly.entity_id
_entity_poly.type
_entity_poly.pdbx_seq_one_letter_code
_entity_poly.pdbx_strand_id
1 'polypeptide(L)'
;RECCDLSMVQAATLSARQVLGSAPTYPSEIGQDKWVLIKMFPAVDDGFFLDVGSGHGTIGSNTKALEERGWSGICVDPFPTYMDGRTCQVFKEVVSSAAGQVVKFHTHAGLGGIADSLGKWKEEAQKSPAVELTTTTLGDVLARANAPTFIHFLSLDIEGAELDALKGMDLNKYRFGAMAIEHNEEEPKRTDIINYLRQHGYERVHTYRQDDFFAPIAR
;
A
#
# COMPACT_ATOMS: atom_id res chain seq x y z
N ARG A 1 -36.70 -50.21 -11.82
CA ARG A 1 -36.77 -48.88 -12.52
C ARG A 1 -36.56 -47.84 -11.43
N GLU A 2 -35.34 -47.44 -11.27
CA GLU A 2 -34.91 -46.37 -10.37
C GLU A 2 -35.31 -45.03 -10.96
N CYS A 3 -36.18 -44.32 -10.26
CA CYS A 3 -36.44 -42.91 -10.47
C CYS A 3 -35.22 -42.13 -9.95
N CYS A 4 -34.39 -41.61 -10.84
CA CYS A 4 -33.36 -40.63 -10.47
C CYS A 4 -34.04 -39.39 -9.93
N ASP A 5 -33.77 -39.10 -8.67
CA ASP A 5 -34.30 -37.95 -7.95
C ASP A 5 -33.69 -36.65 -8.49
N LEU A 6 -34.46 -35.96 -9.30
CA LEU A 6 -34.09 -34.66 -9.90
C LEU A 6 -33.83 -33.53 -8.85
N SER A 7 -34.23 -33.77 -7.59
CA SER A 7 -34.04 -32.80 -6.53
C SER A 7 -32.59 -32.69 -6.06
N MET A 8 -31.83 -33.77 -6.10
CA MET A 8 -30.42 -33.82 -5.73
C MET A 8 -29.51 -33.11 -6.77
N VAL A 9 -29.86 -33.19 -8.07
CA VAL A 9 -29.11 -32.55 -9.13
C VAL A 9 -29.32 -31.03 -9.11
N GLN A 10 -30.52 -30.56 -8.73
CA GLN A 10 -30.78 -29.11 -8.58
C GLN A 10 -30.12 -28.52 -7.33
N ALA A 11 -30.02 -29.27 -6.22
CA ALA A 11 -29.29 -28.83 -5.04
C ALA A 11 -27.78 -28.75 -5.26
N ALA A 12 -27.20 -29.69 -6.01
CA ALA A 12 -25.79 -29.67 -6.37
C ALA A 12 -25.43 -28.51 -7.33
N THR A 13 -26.33 -28.16 -8.26
CA THR A 13 -26.14 -27.01 -9.18
C THR A 13 -26.31 -25.66 -8.47
N LEU A 14 -27.16 -25.54 -7.45
CA LEU A 14 -27.30 -24.33 -6.62
C LEU A 14 -26.08 -24.14 -5.70
N SER A 15 -25.53 -25.23 -5.13
CA SER A 15 -24.30 -25.19 -4.33
C SER A 15 -23.09 -24.77 -5.17
N ALA A 16 -22.95 -25.23 -6.41
CA ALA A 16 -21.87 -24.85 -7.32
C ALA A 16 -21.96 -23.39 -7.78
N ARG A 17 -23.17 -22.81 -7.86
CA ARG A 17 -23.34 -21.38 -8.18
C ARG A 17 -23.06 -20.44 -7.01
N GLN A 18 -23.15 -20.89 -5.77
CA GLN A 18 -22.79 -20.10 -4.58
C GLN A 18 -21.26 -20.08 -4.31
N VAL A 19 -20.49 -20.97 -4.95
CA VAL A 19 -19.03 -21.02 -4.84
C VAL A 19 -18.33 -20.22 -5.96
N LEU A 20 -19.06 -19.81 -7.00
CA LEU A 20 -18.55 -18.86 -8.01
C LEU A 20 -18.74 -17.44 -7.46
N GLY A 21 -17.92 -17.05 -6.48
CA GLY A 21 -17.72 -15.64 -6.13
C GLY A 21 -17.42 -14.84 -7.40
N SER A 22 -17.83 -13.57 -7.44
CA SER A 22 -17.43 -12.64 -8.48
C SER A 22 -15.93 -12.75 -8.73
N ALA A 23 -15.51 -12.67 -9.99
CA ALA A 23 -14.09 -12.65 -10.31
C ALA A 23 -13.36 -11.62 -9.43
N PRO A 24 -12.15 -11.93 -8.91
CA PRO A 24 -11.42 -11.00 -8.08
C PRO A 24 -11.27 -9.65 -8.79
N THR A 25 -11.59 -8.57 -8.08
CA THR A 25 -11.37 -7.21 -8.56
C THR A 25 -9.98 -6.76 -8.15
N TYR A 26 -9.33 -5.97 -8.99
CA TYR A 26 -8.01 -5.41 -8.73
C TYR A 26 -8.12 -3.89 -8.88
N PRO A 27 -8.50 -3.17 -7.79
CA PRO A 27 -8.83 -1.75 -7.87
C PRO A 27 -7.62 -0.81 -7.95
N SER A 28 -6.39 -1.31 -7.78
CA SER A 28 -5.20 -0.47 -7.86
C SER A 28 -5.03 0.20 -9.22
N GLU A 29 -4.43 1.38 -9.24
CA GLU A 29 -4.33 2.22 -10.43
C GLU A 29 -3.52 1.58 -11.55
N ILE A 30 -2.42 0.92 -11.21
CA ILE A 30 -1.50 0.34 -12.19
C ILE A 30 -1.24 -1.17 -11.98
N GLY A 31 -2.02 -1.84 -11.11
CA GLY A 31 -1.95 -3.28 -10.92
C GLY A 31 -0.97 -3.74 -9.84
N GLN A 32 -0.67 -2.90 -8.85
CA GLN A 32 0.18 -3.23 -7.70
C GLN A 32 -0.38 -4.44 -6.93
N ASP A 33 -1.68 -4.43 -6.60
CA ASP A 33 -2.40 -5.52 -5.96
C ASP A 33 -2.34 -6.83 -6.75
N LYS A 34 -2.53 -6.75 -8.07
CA LYS A 34 -2.43 -7.89 -8.97
C LYS A 34 -1.01 -8.46 -9.02
N TRP A 35 0.00 -7.58 -9.05
CA TRP A 35 1.40 -8.00 -9.00
C TRP A 35 1.70 -8.75 -7.72
N VAL A 36 1.25 -8.24 -6.58
CA VAL A 36 1.41 -8.88 -5.27
C VAL A 36 0.75 -10.25 -5.24
N LEU A 37 -0.55 -10.32 -5.56
CA LEU A 37 -1.35 -11.53 -5.37
C LEU A 37 -1.07 -12.62 -6.42
N ILE A 38 -0.61 -12.25 -7.63
CA ILE A 38 -0.41 -13.22 -8.71
C ILE A 38 1.07 -13.57 -8.90
N LYS A 39 1.98 -12.61 -8.67
CA LYS A 39 3.40 -12.81 -8.96
C LYS A 39 4.22 -13.07 -7.69
N MET A 40 4.01 -12.27 -6.65
CA MET A 40 4.85 -12.35 -5.46
C MET A 40 4.35 -13.39 -4.46
N PHE A 41 3.05 -13.43 -4.20
CA PHE A 41 2.46 -14.25 -3.14
C PHE A 41 1.20 -15.01 -3.59
N PRO A 42 1.26 -15.82 -4.68
CA PRO A 42 0.06 -16.47 -5.24
C PRO A 42 -0.58 -17.49 -4.30
N ALA A 43 0.15 -18.02 -3.33
CA ALA A 43 -0.32 -19.04 -2.38
C ALA A 43 -0.47 -18.52 -0.94
N VAL A 44 -0.42 -17.18 -0.73
CA VAL A 44 -0.56 -16.58 0.60
C VAL A 44 -1.96 -15.99 0.75
N ASP A 45 -2.74 -16.54 1.68
CA ASP A 45 -4.11 -16.08 1.96
C ASP A 45 -4.22 -15.27 3.27
N ASP A 46 -3.20 -15.27 4.12
CA ASP A 46 -3.13 -14.58 5.42
C ASP A 46 -1.92 -13.61 5.51
N GLY A 47 -1.63 -12.92 4.44
CA GLY A 47 -0.53 -11.96 4.39
C GLY A 47 -0.76 -10.73 5.25
N PHE A 48 0.29 -9.92 5.40
CA PHE A 48 0.24 -8.63 6.08
C PHE A 48 0.80 -7.53 5.19
N PHE A 49 0.12 -6.37 5.12
CA PHE A 49 0.55 -5.24 4.32
C PHE A 49 0.69 -3.95 5.14
N LEU A 50 1.47 -3.02 4.61
CA LEU A 50 1.57 -1.62 5.03
C LEU A 50 1.26 -0.75 3.81
N ASP A 51 0.20 0.07 3.89
CA ASP A 51 -0.27 0.96 2.85
C ASP A 51 -0.11 2.42 3.31
N VAL A 52 0.85 3.12 2.75
CA VAL A 52 1.22 4.48 3.12
C VAL A 52 0.89 5.42 1.98
N GLY A 53 0.03 6.38 2.26
CA GLY A 53 -0.70 7.14 1.23
C GLY A 53 -1.95 6.39 0.78
N SER A 54 -2.68 5.77 1.74
CA SER A 54 -3.83 4.92 1.44
C SER A 54 -5.03 5.67 0.83
N GLY A 55 -5.05 6.99 0.90
CA GLY A 55 -5.95 7.90 0.21
C GLY A 55 -7.41 7.48 0.21
N HIS A 56 -7.89 6.97 -0.91
CA HIS A 56 -9.24 6.45 -1.08
C HIS A 56 -9.27 4.94 -0.80
N GLY A 57 -10.05 4.52 0.20
CA GLY A 57 -10.06 3.14 0.70
C GLY A 57 -10.47 2.05 -0.31
N THR A 58 -11.02 2.42 -1.48
CA THR A 58 -11.53 1.45 -2.46
C THR A 58 -11.07 1.73 -3.89
N ILE A 59 -11.26 2.95 -4.42
CA ILE A 59 -10.89 3.30 -5.79
C ILE A 59 -9.39 3.61 -5.82
N GLY A 60 -8.65 2.99 -6.72
CA GLY A 60 -7.19 3.14 -6.81
C GLY A 60 -6.41 2.45 -5.69
N SER A 61 -7.08 1.80 -4.72
CA SER A 61 -6.41 1.20 -3.57
C SER A 61 -5.49 0.04 -3.96
N ASN A 62 -4.23 0.14 -3.54
CA ASN A 62 -3.21 -0.88 -3.77
C ASN A 62 -3.37 -2.11 -2.87
N THR A 63 -4.23 -2.05 -1.86
CA THR A 63 -4.33 -3.08 -0.81
C THR A 63 -5.74 -3.61 -0.56
N LYS A 64 -6.78 -3.02 -1.16
CA LYS A 64 -8.16 -3.50 -0.98
C LYS A 64 -8.35 -4.95 -1.44
N ALA A 65 -7.78 -5.33 -2.59
CA ALA A 65 -7.84 -6.70 -3.08
C ALA A 65 -7.10 -7.70 -2.17
N LEU A 66 -6.07 -7.24 -1.45
CA LEU A 66 -5.33 -8.05 -0.49
C LEU A 66 -6.23 -8.40 0.72
N GLU A 67 -6.98 -7.41 1.23
CA GLU A 67 -7.96 -7.65 2.30
C GLU A 67 -9.07 -8.61 1.86
N GLU A 68 -9.57 -8.48 0.63
CA GLU A 68 -10.56 -9.39 0.06
C GLU A 68 -10.04 -10.83 -0.08
N ARG A 69 -8.72 -10.99 -0.17
CA ARG A 69 -8.01 -12.27 -0.12
C ARG A 69 -7.82 -12.81 1.31
N GLY A 70 -8.09 -12.02 2.34
CA GLY A 70 -7.93 -12.39 3.75
C GLY A 70 -6.69 -11.80 4.43
N TRP A 71 -5.93 -10.93 3.75
CA TRP A 71 -4.78 -10.26 4.35
C TRP A 71 -5.23 -9.23 5.39
N SER A 72 -4.42 -9.04 6.41
CA SER A 72 -4.55 -7.93 7.36
C SER A 72 -3.49 -6.87 7.09
N GLY A 73 -3.65 -5.67 7.66
CA GLY A 73 -2.66 -4.64 7.42
C GLY A 73 -2.90 -3.33 8.14
N ILE A 74 -2.09 -2.37 7.75
CA ILE A 74 -2.08 -1.01 8.26
C ILE A 74 -2.24 -0.06 7.08
N CYS A 75 -3.14 0.92 7.22
CA CYS A 75 -3.34 2.00 6.28
C CYS A 75 -2.94 3.32 6.94
N VAL A 76 -2.05 4.07 6.31
CA VAL A 76 -1.54 5.36 6.83
C VAL A 76 -1.82 6.46 5.82
N ASP A 77 -2.57 7.47 6.24
CA ASP A 77 -2.86 8.64 5.42
C ASP A 77 -3.40 9.74 6.34
N PRO A 78 -2.99 11.00 6.24
CA PRO A 78 -3.52 12.05 7.11
C PRO A 78 -5.01 12.35 6.85
N PHE A 79 -5.52 12.12 5.64
CA PHE A 79 -6.89 12.43 5.24
C PHE A 79 -7.56 11.29 4.45
N PRO A 80 -7.55 10.04 4.99
CA PRO A 80 -8.09 8.91 4.27
C PRO A 80 -9.61 9.04 4.10
N THR A 81 -10.12 8.65 2.94
CA THR A 81 -11.54 8.69 2.60
C THR A 81 -12.07 7.31 2.26
N TYR A 82 -13.39 7.12 2.44
CA TYR A 82 -14.08 5.87 2.09
C TYR A 82 -13.44 4.61 2.69
N MET A 83 -13.00 4.72 3.95
CA MET A 83 -12.40 3.61 4.69
C MET A 83 -13.42 2.65 5.29
N ASP A 84 -14.72 2.96 5.19
CA ASP A 84 -15.79 2.07 5.63
C ASP A 84 -15.72 0.74 4.87
N GLY A 85 -15.71 -0.36 5.60
CA GLY A 85 -15.55 -1.69 5.03
C GLY A 85 -14.09 -2.11 4.74
N ARG A 86 -13.09 -1.27 5.08
CA ARG A 86 -11.69 -1.70 5.19
C ARG A 86 -11.47 -2.37 6.55
N THR A 87 -10.56 -3.34 6.57
CA THR A 87 -10.21 -4.11 7.79
C THR A 87 -8.84 -3.76 8.34
N CYS A 88 -8.04 -2.98 7.58
CA CYS A 88 -6.75 -2.48 8.04
C CYS A 88 -6.89 -1.54 9.26
N GLN A 89 -5.86 -1.51 10.10
CA GLN A 89 -5.74 -0.47 11.13
C GLN A 89 -5.43 0.86 10.47
N VAL A 90 -6.29 1.86 10.64
CA VAL A 90 -6.14 3.18 9.99
C VAL A 90 -5.45 4.16 10.94
N PHE A 91 -4.34 4.73 10.48
CA PHE A 91 -3.59 5.80 11.15
C PHE A 91 -3.73 7.09 10.33
N LYS A 92 -4.42 8.09 10.89
CA LYS A 92 -4.61 9.40 10.26
C LYS A 92 -3.43 10.31 10.59
N GLU A 93 -2.29 10.01 9.99
CA GLU A 93 -1.01 10.63 10.32
C GLU A 93 -0.18 10.91 9.06
N VAL A 94 0.64 11.95 9.14
CA VAL A 94 1.67 12.26 8.14
C VAL A 94 2.99 11.68 8.60
N VAL A 95 3.65 10.93 7.73
CA VAL A 95 4.92 10.26 8.04
C VAL A 95 6.12 10.97 7.44
N SER A 96 7.25 10.90 8.15
CA SER A 96 8.54 11.44 7.73
C SER A 96 9.68 10.69 8.40
N SER A 97 10.92 11.13 8.19
CA SER A 97 12.12 10.55 8.80
C SER A 97 12.23 10.77 10.31
N ALA A 98 11.53 11.76 10.85
CA ALA A 98 11.51 12.06 12.29
C ALA A 98 10.09 12.43 12.75
N ALA A 99 9.75 12.03 13.98
CA ALA A 99 8.50 12.40 14.62
C ALA A 99 8.58 13.82 15.24
N GLY A 100 7.41 14.44 15.43
CA GLY A 100 7.27 15.70 16.14
C GLY A 100 7.61 16.97 15.34
N GLN A 101 7.88 16.85 14.06
CA GLN A 101 8.12 18.01 13.18
C GLN A 101 6.80 18.60 12.72
N VAL A 102 6.66 19.91 12.75
CA VAL A 102 5.51 20.61 12.17
C VAL A 102 5.78 20.84 10.68
N VAL A 103 4.92 20.31 9.84
CA VAL A 103 4.99 20.44 8.38
C VAL A 103 3.73 21.07 7.81
N LYS A 104 3.84 21.78 6.70
CA LYS A 104 2.69 22.22 5.92
C LYS A 104 2.32 21.10 4.97
N PHE A 105 1.06 20.68 5.01
CA PHE A 105 0.51 19.63 4.16
C PHE A 105 -0.59 20.21 3.29
N HIS A 106 -0.50 20.01 1.97
CA HIS A 106 -1.55 20.37 1.03
C HIS A 106 -2.53 19.22 0.86
N THR A 107 -3.83 19.53 0.96
CA THR A 107 -4.91 18.55 0.82
C THR A 107 -5.54 18.70 -0.56
N HIS A 108 -4.98 18.16 -1.59
CA HIS A 108 -5.56 18.24 -2.94
C HIS A 108 -5.94 16.86 -3.45
N ALA A 109 -7.23 16.54 -3.42
CA ALA A 109 -7.92 15.44 -4.14
C ALA A 109 -7.03 14.28 -4.68
N GLY A 110 -6.25 13.60 -3.83
CA GLY A 110 -5.38 12.50 -4.25
C GLY A 110 -3.93 12.91 -4.59
N LEU A 111 -3.64 14.21 -4.63
CA LEU A 111 -2.27 14.74 -4.84
C LEU A 111 -1.75 15.44 -3.57
N GLY A 112 -2.26 15.04 -2.40
CA GLY A 112 -1.91 15.67 -1.14
C GLY A 112 -0.55 15.24 -0.63
N GLY A 113 0.27 16.19 -0.18
CA GLY A 113 1.61 15.89 0.33
C GLY A 113 2.23 17.00 1.17
N ILE A 114 3.39 16.69 1.76
CA ILE A 114 4.19 17.67 2.50
C ILE A 114 4.70 18.73 1.52
N ALA A 115 4.42 20.01 1.79
CA ALA A 115 4.68 21.12 0.89
C ALA A 115 6.13 21.20 0.37
N ASP A 116 7.09 20.87 1.22
CA ASP A 116 8.52 20.91 0.87
C ASP A 116 8.99 19.66 0.12
N SER A 117 8.24 18.55 0.18
CA SER A 117 8.55 17.29 -0.51
C SER A 117 7.85 17.16 -1.86
N LEU A 118 6.73 17.86 -2.06
CA LEU A 118 6.01 17.88 -3.33
C LEU A 118 6.92 18.22 -4.49
N GLY A 119 7.01 17.33 -5.46
CA GLY A 119 7.81 17.52 -6.67
C GLY A 119 7.00 18.17 -7.78
N LYS A 120 6.78 17.43 -8.86
CA LYS A 120 6.07 17.90 -10.06
C LYS A 120 4.64 18.40 -9.79
N TRP A 121 4.02 17.92 -8.71
CA TRP A 121 2.64 18.29 -8.32
C TRP A 121 2.56 19.51 -7.42
N LYS A 122 3.68 20.15 -7.08
CA LYS A 122 3.74 21.28 -6.15
C LYS A 122 2.79 22.42 -6.52
N GLU A 123 2.80 22.85 -7.78
CA GLU A 123 1.93 23.94 -8.25
C GLU A 123 0.44 23.57 -8.16
N GLU A 124 0.10 22.32 -8.49
CA GLU A 124 -1.29 21.84 -8.43
C GLU A 124 -1.77 21.72 -6.99
N ALA A 125 -0.97 21.11 -6.12
CA ALA A 125 -1.29 20.95 -4.71
C ALA A 125 -1.41 22.31 -3.98
N GLN A 126 -0.63 23.31 -4.34
CA GLN A 126 -0.69 24.65 -3.78
C GLN A 126 -1.98 25.43 -4.10
N LYS A 127 -2.81 24.95 -5.03
CA LYS A 127 -4.16 25.52 -5.27
C LYS A 127 -5.11 25.24 -4.11
N SER A 128 -4.81 24.28 -3.27
CA SER A 128 -5.57 23.98 -2.05
C SER A 128 -4.89 24.58 -0.81
N PRO A 129 -5.65 24.92 0.24
CA PRO A 129 -5.09 25.40 1.48
C PRO A 129 -4.13 24.38 2.09
N ALA A 130 -3.02 24.86 2.65
CA ALA A 130 -2.15 24.04 3.47
C ALA A 130 -2.70 24.00 4.91
N VAL A 131 -2.56 22.84 5.55
CA VAL A 131 -2.79 22.65 6.97
C VAL A 131 -1.46 22.31 7.66
N GLU A 132 -1.31 22.71 8.91
CA GLU A 132 -0.15 22.31 9.70
C GLU A 132 -0.43 20.95 10.36
N LEU A 133 0.48 20.00 10.16
CA LEU A 133 0.41 18.67 10.76
C LEU A 133 1.73 18.37 11.47
N THR A 134 1.65 17.50 12.48
CA THR A 134 2.84 17.00 13.17
C THR A 134 3.19 15.63 12.64
N THR A 135 4.44 15.44 12.23
CA THR A 135 4.92 14.17 11.68
C THR A 135 5.03 13.07 12.73
N THR A 136 4.84 11.84 12.29
CA THR A 136 5.27 10.61 12.96
C THR A 136 6.28 9.85 12.10
N THR A 137 6.79 8.72 12.58
CA THR A 137 7.62 7.83 11.78
C THR A 137 6.88 6.54 11.46
N LEU A 138 7.24 5.87 10.34
CA LEU A 138 6.72 4.54 10.07
C LEU A 138 7.10 3.54 11.16
N GLY A 139 8.28 3.69 11.78
CA GLY A 139 8.70 2.88 12.91
C GLY A 139 7.75 3.00 14.11
N ASP A 140 7.28 4.20 14.43
CA ASP A 140 6.32 4.45 15.53
C ASP A 140 4.93 3.89 15.18
N VAL A 141 4.48 4.05 13.94
CA VAL A 141 3.20 3.49 13.46
C VAL A 141 3.22 1.96 13.60
N LEU A 142 4.27 1.31 13.06
CA LEU A 142 4.43 -0.14 13.12
C LEU A 142 4.49 -0.67 14.56
N ALA A 143 5.18 0.05 15.46
CA ALA A 143 5.26 -0.32 16.87
C ALA A 143 3.90 -0.21 17.57
N ARG A 144 3.15 0.88 17.37
CA ARG A 144 1.81 1.10 17.95
C ARG A 144 0.77 0.12 17.43
N ALA A 145 0.91 -0.27 16.16
CA ALA A 145 0.04 -1.25 15.53
C ALA A 145 0.37 -2.70 15.95
N ASN A 146 1.44 -2.93 16.70
CA ASN A 146 1.99 -4.27 16.97
C ASN A 146 2.22 -5.07 15.68
N ALA A 147 2.76 -4.42 14.64
CA ALA A 147 2.99 -5.02 13.35
C ALA A 147 3.97 -6.20 13.44
N PRO A 148 3.79 -7.26 12.63
CA PRO A 148 4.78 -8.33 12.53
C PRO A 148 6.10 -7.78 11.97
N THR A 149 7.22 -8.42 12.32
CA THR A 149 8.54 -8.03 11.82
C THR A 149 8.75 -8.38 10.35
N PHE A 150 7.98 -9.34 9.81
CA PHE A 150 7.90 -9.62 8.39
C PHE A 150 6.57 -9.13 7.84
N ILE A 151 6.63 -8.21 6.90
CA ILE A 151 5.48 -7.59 6.21
C ILE A 151 5.56 -8.03 4.76
N HIS A 152 4.52 -8.67 4.25
CA HIS A 152 4.52 -9.21 2.88
C HIS A 152 4.61 -8.10 1.84
N PHE A 153 3.87 -7.01 2.03
CA PHE A 153 3.81 -5.94 1.04
C PHE A 153 3.82 -4.55 1.68
N LEU A 154 4.64 -3.65 1.11
CA LEU A 154 4.61 -2.21 1.34
C LEU A 154 4.13 -1.53 0.06
N SER A 155 3.06 -0.75 0.16
CA SER A 155 2.70 0.29 -0.80
C SER A 155 3.11 1.63 -0.22
N LEU A 156 3.87 2.44 -0.97
CA LEU A 156 4.36 3.74 -0.51
C LEU A 156 4.20 4.76 -1.62
N ASP A 157 3.22 5.65 -1.43
CA ASP A 157 2.80 6.66 -2.40
C ASP A 157 2.33 7.90 -1.62
N ILE A 158 3.25 8.83 -1.36
CA ILE A 158 3.04 10.02 -0.52
C ILE A 158 3.56 11.30 -1.16
N GLU A 159 3.59 11.30 -2.50
CA GLU A 159 3.81 12.48 -3.33
C GLU A 159 5.14 13.20 -3.05
N GLY A 160 6.21 12.42 -2.89
CA GLY A 160 7.58 12.90 -2.87
C GLY A 160 8.31 12.80 -1.53
N ALA A 161 7.67 12.29 -0.46
CA ALA A 161 8.31 12.09 0.85
C ALA A 161 8.72 10.63 1.11
N GLU A 162 8.74 9.76 0.09
CA GLU A 162 8.93 8.31 0.19
C GLU A 162 10.27 7.96 0.85
N LEU A 163 11.35 8.61 0.44
CA LEU A 163 12.68 8.37 1.03
C LEU A 163 12.72 8.74 2.52
N ASP A 164 12.08 9.84 2.90
CA ASP A 164 12.04 10.26 4.29
C ASP A 164 11.19 9.30 5.13
N ALA A 165 10.07 8.83 4.59
CA ALA A 165 9.26 7.80 5.25
C ALA A 165 10.04 6.49 5.44
N LEU A 166 10.80 6.04 4.43
CA LEU A 166 11.67 4.86 4.53
C LEU A 166 12.74 5.02 5.61
N LYS A 167 13.37 6.21 5.71
CA LYS A 167 14.35 6.53 6.77
C LYS A 167 13.73 6.58 8.16
N GLY A 168 12.42 6.79 8.26
CA GLY A 168 11.66 6.79 9.50
C GLY A 168 11.39 5.39 10.07
N MET A 169 11.93 4.31 9.51
CA MET A 169 11.80 2.96 10.06
C MET A 169 13.12 2.18 10.02
N ASP A 170 13.24 1.22 10.90
CA ASP A 170 14.38 0.30 10.93
C ASP A 170 14.12 -0.89 9.99
N LEU A 171 14.72 -0.87 8.81
CA LEU A 171 14.65 -1.95 7.81
C LEU A 171 15.42 -3.22 8.22
N ASN A 172 16.18 -3.23 9.33
CA ASN A 172 16.73 -4.46 9.90
C ASN A 172 15.71 -5.14 10.81
N LYS A 173 14.86 -4.37 11.49
CA LYS A 173 13.78 -4.88 12.34
C LYS A 173 12.56 -5.30 11.51
N TYR A 174 12.09 -4.44 10.61
CA TYR A 174 10.93 -4.71 9.77
C TYR A 174 11.40 -5.09 8.36
N ARG A 175 11.08 -6.31 7.96
CA ARG A 175 11.48 -6.87 6.66
C ARG A 175 10.26 -6.97 5.75
N PHE A 176 10.45 -6.62 4.49
CA PHE A 176 9.38 -6.64 3.49
C PHE A 176 9.66 -7.72 2.45
N GLY A 177 8.60 -8.44 2.06
CA GLY A 177 8.69 -9.43 0.99
C GLY A 177 8.60 -8.82 -0.41
N ALA A 178 7.84 -7.72 -0.53
CA ALA A 178 7.68 -6.94 -1.75
C ALA A 178 7.37 -5.48 -1.41
N MET A 179 7.77 -4.55 -2.27
CA MET A 179 7.42 -3.13 -2.14
C MET A 179 7.02 -2.57 -3.50
N ALA A 180 6.00 -1.70 -3.54
CA ALA A 180 5.72 -0.80 -4.65
C ALA A 180 5.90 0.63 -4.13
N ILE A 181 6.75 1.42 -4.78
CA ILE A 181 7.09 2.76 -4.32
C ILE A 181 6.96 3.72 -5.50
N GLU A 182 6.14 4.73 -5.31
CA GLU A 182 5.99 5.78 -6.29
C GLU A 182 7.24 6.65 -6.36
N HIS A 183 7.64 7.01 -7.57
CA HIS A 183 8.80 7.87 -7.81
C HIS A 183 8.47 9.09 -8.68
N ASN A 184 7.30 9.13 -9.28
CA ASN A 184 6.81 10.22 -10.12
C ASN A 184 7.80 10.65 -11.24
N GLU A 185 8.75 9.76 -11.60
CA GLU A 185 9.86 10.02 -12.54
C GLU A 185 10.81 11.16 -12.09
N GLU A 186 10.82 11.47 -10.78
CA GLU A 186 11.62 12.58 -10.24
C GLU A 186 13.04 12.14 -9.85
N GLU A 187 14.02 12.72 -10.51
CA GLU A 187 15.44 12.58 -10.13
C GLU A 187 15.91 13.80 -9.31
N PRO A 188 16.80 13.65 -8.33
CA PRO A 188 17.50 12.41 -7.95
C PRO A 188 16.72 11.52 -6.96
N LYS A 189 15.52 11.88 -6.53
CA LYS A 189 14.72 11.16 -5.52
C LYS A 189 14.62 9.65 -5.83
N ARG A 190 14.27 9.31 -7.07
CA ARG A 190 14.17 7.92 -7.52
C ARG A 190 15.48 7.16 -7.33
N THR A 191 16.58 7.72 -7.80
CA THR A 191 17.91 7.12 -7.65
C THR A 191 18.29 6.97 -6.18
N ASP A 192 17.95 7.93 -5.33
CA ASP A 192 18.24 7.91 -3.90
C ASP A 192 17.44 6.79 -3.19
N ILE A 193 16.17 6.59 -3.53
CA ILE A 193 15.35 5.47 -3.03
C ILE A 193 15.98 4.13 -3.40
N ILE A 194 16.36 3.95 -4.68
CA ILE A 194 16.99 2.72 -5.16
C ILE A 194 18.28 2.42 -4.40
N ASN A 195 19.14 3.44 -4.23
CA ASN A 195 20.40 3.28 -3.51
C ASN A 195 20.19 2.97 -2.02
N TYR A 196 19.24 3.64 -1.38
CA TYR A 196 18.90 3.40 0.01
C TYR A 196 18.40 1.97 0.24
N LEU A 197 17.47 1.50 -0.57
CA LEU A 197 16.93 0.16 -0.47
C LEU A 197 17.98 -0.92 -0.78
N ARG A 198 18.86 -0.68 -1.75
CA ARG A 198 19.97 -1.60 -2.05
C ARG A 198 20.90 -1.80 -0.85
N GLN A 199 21.22 -0.74 -0.10
CA GLN A 199 22.02 -0.82 1.11
C GLN A 199 21.36 -1.66 2.21
N HIS A 200 20.01 -1.78 2.16
CA HIS A 200 19.21 -2.56 3.11
C HIS A 200 18.82 -3.95 2.59
N GLY A 201 19.44 -4.39 1.47
CA GLY A 201 19.26 -5.73 0.94
C GLY A 201 18.04 -5.93 0.05
N TYR A 202 17.58 -4.88 -0.61
CA TYR A 202 16.51 -4.93 -1.60
C TYR A 202 17.03 -4.54 -2.99
N GLU A 203 16.45 -5.13 -4.02
CA GLU A 203 16.73 -4.75 -5.40
C GLU A 203 15.43 -4.40 -6.14
N ARG A 204 15.55 -3.50 -7.10
CA ARG A 204 14.44 -3.19 -8.00
C ARG A 204 14.27 -4.32 -9.00
N VAL A 205 13.10 -4.97 -8.96
CA VAL A 205 12.77 -6.12 -9.81
C VAL A 205 11.86 -5.77 -10.99
N HIS A 206 11.16 -4.64 -10.91
CA HIS A 206 10.26 -4.19 -11.96
C HIS A 206 10.07 -2.66 -11.88
N THR A 207 9.72 -2.06 -13.00
CA THR A 207 9.29 -0.66 -13.11
C THR A 207 8.05 -0.63 -13.99
N TYR A 208 7.02 0.03 -13.55
CA TYR A 208 5.85 0.28 -14.37
C TYR A 208 5.26 1.64 -14.08
N ARG A 209 5.19 2.50 -15.10
CA ARG A 209 4.76 3.90 -15.00
C ARG A 209 5.52 4.63 -13.89
N GLN A 210 4.81 5.24 -12.94
CA GLN A 210 5.36 6.03 -11.84
C GLN A 210 5.90 5.21 -10.66
N ASP A 211 5.81 3.87 -10.69
CA ASP A 211 6.24 3.00 -9.59
C ASP A 211 7.47 2.16 -9.95
N ASP A 212 8.36 2.04 -8.97
CA ASP A 212 9.39 1.01 -8.90
C ASP A 212 8.99 -0.07 -7.90
N PHE A 213 9.20 -1.33 -8.30
CA PHE A 213 8.89 -2.52 -7.52
C PHE A 213 10.17 -3.17 -7.01
N PHE A 214 10.19 -3.49 -5.72
CA PHE A 214 11.38 -4.02 -5.06
C PHE A 214 11.09 -5.36 -4.38
N ALA A 215 12.11 -6.20 -4.32
CA ALA A 215 12.11 -7.45 -3.58
C ALA A 215 13.46 -7.64 -2.85
N PRO A 216 13.53 -8.51 -1.82
CA PRO A 216 14.80 -8.87 -1.20
C PRO A 216 15.79 -9.43 -2.24
N ILE A 217 17.06 -9.01 -2.15
CA ILE A 217 18.14 -9.59 -2.95
C ILE A 217 18.27 -11.08 -2.59
N ALA A 218 18.16 -11.93 -3.61
CA ALA A 218 18.38 -13.37 -3.42
C ALA A 218 19.82 -13.63 -2.92
N ARG A 219 19.95 -14.41 -1.85
CA ARG A 219 21.22 -14.82 -1.28
C ARG A 219 21.65 -16.18 -1.81
#